data_4a6f2dfdcf458268b9e275679f2bb113
#
_entry.id   4a6f2dfdcf458268b9e275679f2bb113
#
_cell.length_a   1.000
_cell.length_b   1.000
_cell.length_c   1.000
_cell.angle_alpha   90.00
_cell.angle_beta   90.00
_cell.angle_gamma   90.00
#
_symmetry.space_group_name_H-M   'P 1'
#
loop_
_entity.id
_entity.type
_entity.pdbx_description
1 polymer ?
#
loop_
_entity_poly.entity_id
_entity_poly.type
_entity_poly.pdbx_seq_one_letter_code
_entity_poly.pdbx_strand_id
1 'polypeptide(L)'
;MYKRQKPTHTVTYSVVEGEGSIILTSADGTQSYESGEPIEAGTSFRITFDPAEDYKVGRVMYGPSQFGAIMELTLASDNSYTMPAEQFVGNYTFEAYFVYDPETGIAENDREAISARYVSGVLHVEGVTDGEFEVNIYNLTGKLVRTAIETTVDVADLAKGCY
;
A
#
# COMPACT_ATOMS: atom_id res chain seq x y z
N MET A 1 45.63 9.97 26.57
CA MET A 1 44.84 10.69 25.55
C MET A 1 43.39 10.27 25.71
N TYR A 2 42.55 11.08 26.36
CA TYR A 2 41.11 10.80 26.52
C TYR A 2 40.43 10.93 25.17
N LYS A 3 39.99 9.81 24.57
CA LYS A 3 39.07 9.86 23.43
C LYS A 3 37.72 10.41 23.94
N ARG A 4 37.37 11.64 23.59
CA ARG A 4 36.02 12.16 23.81
C ARG A 4 35.04 11.22 23.09
N GLN A 5 34.21 10.54 23.87
CA GLN A 5 33.11 9.76 23.33
C GLN A 5 32.15 10.73 22.63
N LYS A 6 31.81 10.48 21.37
CA LYS A 6 30.81 11.29 20.68
C LYS A 6 29.47 11.17 21.38
N PRO A 7 28.69 12.23 21.46
CA PRO A 7 27.33 12.11 21.99
C PRO A 7 26.50 11.14 21.14
N THR A 8 25.56 10.48 21.78
CA THR A 8 24.62 9.59 21.10
C THR A 8 23.20 10.16 21.19
N HIS A 9 22.39 9.89 20.21
CA HIS A 9 20.97 10.21 20.16
C HIS A 9 20.19 8.95 19.86
N THR A 10 18.89 8.97 20.14
CA THR A 10 18.00 7.85 19.88
C THR A 10 16.96 8.21 18.82
N VAL A 11 16.56 7.20 18.05
CA VAL A 11 15.42 7.25 17.14
C VAL A 11 14.39 6.26 17.66
N THR A 12 13.24 6.76 18.11
CA THR A 12 12.11 5.92 18.47
C THR A 12 11.11 5.90 17.32
N TYR A 13 10.52 4.75 17.06
CA TYR A 13 9.52 4.61 16.02
C TYR A 13 8.42 3.64 16.43
N SER A 14 7.20 3.90 15.94
CA SER A 14 6.04 3.06 16.20
C SER A 14 5.04 3.10 15.05
N VAL A 15 4.31 2.01 14.87
CA VAL A 15 3.11 1.96 14.03
C VAL A 15 1.94 2.37 14.90
N VAL A 16 1.23 3.45 14.53
CA VAL A 16 0.10 4.01 15.29
C VAL A 16 -1.22 3.46 14.75
N GLU A 17 -1.32 3.27 13.45
CA GLU A 17 -2.53 2.80 12.78
C GLU A 17 -2.17 1.87 11.64
N GLY A 18 -3.02 0.84 11.42
CA GLY A 18 -2.84 -0.15 10.37
C GLY A 18 -1.77 -1.19 10.68
N GLU A 19 -1.34 -1.92 9.65
CA GLU A 19 -0.37 -2.99 9.77
C GLU A 19 0.83 -2.77 8.84
N GLY A 20 2.02 -3.07 9.35
CA GLY A 20 3.28 -2.91 8.64
C GLY A 20 4.47 -2.93 9.58
N SER A 21 5.66 -2.74 9.04
CA SER A 21 6.90 -2.69 9.79
C SER A 21 7.70 -1.42 9.52
N ILE A 22 8.58 -1.08 10.45
CA ILE A 22 9.50 0.05 10.32
C ILE A 22 10.91 -0.48 10.50
N ILE A 23 11.78 -0.17 9.56
CA ILE A 23 13.16 -0.65 9.52
C ILE A 23 14.09 0.56 9.57
N LEU A 24 14.97 0.61 10.58
CA LEU A 24 15.97 1.65 10.74
C LEU A 24 17.36 1.09 10.49
N THR A 25 18.09 1.68 9.55
CA THR A 25 19.45 1.25 9.19
C THR A 25 20.41 2.44 9.09
N SER A 26 21.73 2.15 9.10
CA SER A 26 22.69 3.12 8.62
C SER A 26 22.39 3.48 7.16
N ALA A 27 22.83 4.66 6.71
CA ALA A 27 22.52 5.13 5.35
C ALA A 27 23.08 4.20 4.25
N ASP A 28 24.14 3.46 4.53
CA ASP A 28 24.75 2.45 3.67
C ASP A 28 24.11 1.06 3.78
N GLY A 29 23.12 0.91 4.69
CA GLY A 29 22.40 -0.35 4.92
C GLY A 29 23.21 -1.45 5.61
N THR A 30 24.40 -1.16 6.13
CA THR A 30 25.29 -2.18 6.71
C THR A 30 24.94 -2.51 8.16
N GLN A 31 24.27 -1.62 8.87
CA GLN A 31 23.89 -1.76 10.27
C GLN A 31 22.39 -1.48 10.43
N SER A 32 21.70 -2.32 11.20
CA SER A 32 20.31 -2.10 11.63
C SER A 32 20.30 -1.62 13.07
N TYR A 33 19.29 -0.81 13.41
CA TYR A 33 19.09 -0.27 14.76
C TYR A 33 17.66 -0.57 15.24
N GLU A 34 17.55 -0.93 16.50
CA GLU A 34 16.26 -1.07 17.16
C GLU A 34 15.70 0.29 17.61
N SER A 35 14.37 0.36 17.82
CA SER A 35 13.71 1.57 18.34
C SER A 35 14.28 1.95 19.71
N GLY A 36 14.83 3.17 19.82
CA GLY A 36 15.44 3.67 21.03
C GLY A 36 16.92 3.28 21.23
N GLU A 37 17.52 2.56 20.30
CA GLU A 37 18.95 2.24 20.35
C GLU A 37 19.81 3.50 20.19
N PRO A 38 20.93 3.64 20.94
CA PRO A 38 21.81 4.78 20.82
C PRO A 38 22.60 4.78 19.50
N ILE A 39 22.49 5.85 18.73
CA ILE A 39 23.22 6.09 17.48
C ILE A 39 24.16 7.29 17.69
N GLU A 40 25.39 7.23 17.19
CA GLU A 40 26.32 8.35 17.28
C GLU A 40 25.74 9.62 16.61
N ALA A 41 25.83 10.75 17.28
CA ALA A 41 25.45 12.05 16.71
C ALA A 41 26.23 12.34 15.42
N GLY A 42 25.56 12.88 14.43
CA GLY A 42 26.15 13.13 13.12
C GLY A 42 26.30 11.87 12.26
N THR A 43 25.59 10.77 12.59
CA THR A 43 25.45 9.60 11.72
C THR A 43 24.24 9.81 10.80
N SER A 44 24.42 9.56 9.52
CA SER A 44 23.28 9.49 8.59
C SER A 44 22.61 8.13 8.71
N PHE A 45 21.28 8.10 8.79
CA PHE A 45 20.51 6.85 8.84
C PHE A 45 19.34 6.88 7.83
N ARG A 46 18.86 5.70 7.50
CA ARG A 46 17.70 5.51 6.65
C ARG A 46 16.61 4.79 7.45
N ILE A 47 15.38 5.30 7.35
CA ILE A 47 14.20 4.67 7.91
C ILE A 47 13.26 4.31 6.76
N THR A 48 12.79 3.07 6.74
CA THR A 48 11.90 2.54 5.70
C THR A 48 10.60 2.09 6.36
N PHE A 49 9.49 2.42 5.74
CA PHE A 49 8.15 2.09 6.20
C PHE A 49 7.57 1.05 5.24
N ASP A 50 7.46 -0.19 5.71
CA ASP A 50 7.07 -1.36 4.92
C ASP A 50 5.64 -1.78 5.32
N PRO A 51 4.62 -1.39 4.53
CA PRO A 51 3.24 -1.77 4.82
C PRO A 51 3.05 -3.27 4.65
N ALA A 52 2.17 -3.86 5.47
CA ALA A 52 1.73 -5.25 5.29
C ALA A 52 0.87 -5.41 4.02
N GLU A 53 0.57 -6.66 3.67
CA GLU A 53 -0.34 -6.98 2.57
C GLU A 53 -1.68 -6.25 2.75
N ASP A 54 -2.26 -5.72 1.69
CA ASP A 54 -3.47 -4.89 1.69
C ASP A 54 -3.36 -3.53 2.40
N TYR A 55 -2.15 -3.09 2.74
CA TYR A 55 -1.92 -1.77 3.33
C TYR A 55 -1.00 -0.92 2.47
N LYS A 56 -1.13 0.39 2.58
CA LYS A 56 -0.17 1.37 2.04
C LYS A 56 0.25 2.36 3.11
N VAL A 57 1.34 3.05 2.89
CA VAL A 57 1.72 4.18 3.74
C VAL A 57 0.72 5.31 3.52
N GLY A 58 -0.08 5.63 4.53
CA GLY A 58 -1.01 6.75 4.51
C GLY A 58 -0.28 8.05 4.79
N ARG A 59 0.39 8.12 5.93
CA ARG A 59 1.25 9.26 6.33
C ARG A 59 2.29 8.79 7.34
N VAL A 60 3.36 9.54 7.43
CA VAL A 60 4.36 9.40 8.49
C VAL A 60 4.54 10.74 9.17
N MET A 61 4.49 10.74 10.48
CA MET A 61 4.76 11.92 11.30
C MET A 61 6.13 11.77 11.96
N TYR A 62 6.84 12.87 12.14
CA TYR A 62 8.11 12.87 12.85
C TYR A 62 8.36 14.15 13.62
N GLY A 63 9.34 14.15 14.51
CA GLY A 63 9.75 15.34 15.23
C GLY A 63 10.81 15.02 16.29
N PRO A 64 11.40 16.09 16.89
CA PRO A 64 12.25 15.92 18.08
C PRO A 64 11.45 15.26 19.19
N SER A 65 12.00 14.23 19.83
CA SER A 65 11.25 13.39 20.81
C SER A 65 10.66 14.17 21.99
N GLN A 66 11.24 15.33 22.31
CA GLN A 66 10.71 16.22 23.37
C GLN A 66 9.35 16.87 23.00
N PHE A 67 8.99 16.92 21.70
CA PHE A 67 7.75 17.49 21.22
C PHE A 67 6.82 16.43 20.57
N GLY A 68 7.32 15.21 20.40
CA GLY A 68 6.64 14.12 19.69
C GLY A 68 6.69 14.28 18.18
N ALA A 69 5.93 13.45 17.47
CA ALA A 69 5.82 13.44 16.02
C ALA A 69 4.82 14.51 15.56
N ILE A 70 5.29 15.72 15.31
CA ILE A 70 4.45 16.91 15.06
C ILE A 70 4.47 17.40 13.60
N MET A 71 5.36 16.87 12.76
CA MET A 71 5.51 17.25 11.36
C MET A 71 5.27 16.04 10.47
N GLU A 72 4.60 16.26 9.34
CA GLU A 72 4.45 15.22 8.33
C GLU A 72 5.73 15.07 7.52
N LEU A 73 6.14 13.82 7.30
CA LEU A 73 7.36 13.47 6.59
C LEU A 73 7.05 13.15 5.12
N THR A 74 7.79 13.79 4.22
CA THR A 74 7.75 13.41 2.80
C THR A 74 8.70 12.26 2.56
N LEU A 75 8.17 11.14 2.08
CA LEU A 75 8.94 9.94 1.77
C LEU A 75 9.41 9.91 0.31
N ALA A 76 10.46 9.17 0.07
CA ALA A 76 10.86 8.75 -1.28
C ALA A 76 9.86 7.73 -1.86
N SER A 77 9.98 7.43 -3.16
CA SER A 77 9.08 6.48 -3.85
C SER A 77 9.13 5.04 -3.32
N ASP A 78 10.16 4.70 -2.57
CA ASP A 78 10.37 3.40 -1.91
C ASP A 78 9.95 3.41 -0.43
N ASN A 79 9.09 4.35 -0.04
CA ASN A 79 8.60 4.53 1.33
C ASN A 79 9.72 4.75 2.35
N SER A 80 10.85 5.32 1.95
CA SER A 80 11.96 5.58 2.86
C SER A 80 12.24 7.07 3.04
N TYR A 81 12.93 7.38 4.12
CA TYR A 81 13.51 8.67 4.39
C TYR A 81 14.94 8.51 4.88
N THR A 82 15.85 9.35 4.39
CA THR A 82 17.23 9.39 4.86
C THR A 82 17.45 10.67 5.65
N MET A 83 17.78 10.52 6.94
CA MET A 83 18.18 11.63 7.80
C MET A 83 19.64 11.97 7.52
N PRO A 84 19.93 13.20 7.02
CA PRO A 84 21.30 13.62 6.84
C PRO A 84 22.04 13.76 8.17
N ALA A 85 23.34 13.46 8.17
CA ALA A 85 24.18 13.49 9.36
C ALA A 85 24.13 14.84 10.11
N GLU A 86 24.08 15.94 9.36
CA GLU A 86 24.03 17.30 9.92
C GLU A 86 22.68 17.65 10.58
N GLN A 87 21.63 16.92 10.28
CA GLN A 87 20.31 17.10 10.88
C GLN A 87 20.08 16.20 12.09
N PHE A 88 20.88 15.17 12.25
CA PHE A 88 20.78 14.25 13.40
C PHE A 88 21.53 14.81 14.62
N VAL A 89 20.92 15.81 15.25
CA VAL A 89 21.49 16.58 16.37
C VAL A 89 20.73 16.38 17.70
N GLY A 90 19.78 15.47 17.74
CA GLY A 90 18.94 15.20 18.92
C GLY A 90 18.21 13.87 18.78
N ASN A 91 17.37 13.56 19.78
CA ASN A 91 16.49 12.41 19.73
C ASN A 91 15.28 12.71 18.85
N TYR A 92 14.86 11.71 18.05
CA TYR A 92 13.72 11.82 17.14
C TYR A 92 12.71 10.72 17.37
N THR A 93 11.45 11.04 17.10
CA THR A 93 10.33 10.09 17.12
C THR A 93 9.68 10.06 15.74
N PHE A 94 9.37 8.87 15.25
CA PHE A 94 8.64 8.63 14.01
C PHE A 94 7.40 7.80 14.30
N GLU A 95 6.28 8.18 13.69
CA GLU A 95 4.99 7.52 13.81
C GLU A 95 4.44 7.21 12.42
N ALA A 96 4.20 5.95 12.14
CA ALA A 96 3.65 5.50 10.87
C ALA A 96 2.14 5.21 10.99
N TYR A 97 1.41 5.65 9.99
CA TYR A 97 -0.02 5.38 9.80
C TYR A 97 -0.17 4.66 8.47
N PHE A 98 -0.42 3.36 8.54
CA PHE A 98 -0.73 2.54 7.38
C PHE A 98 -2.24 2.53 7.17
N VAL A 99 -2.66 2.69 5.93
CA VAL A 99 -4.08 2.71 5.56
C VAL A 99 -4.39 1.43 4.83
N TYR A 100 -5.47 0.78 5.24
CA TYR A 100 -6.01 -0.37 4.52
C TYR A 100 -6.40 0.06 3.13
N ASP A 101 -5.75 -0.51 2.15
CA ASP A 101 -5.95 -0.28 0.73
C ASP A 101 -5.86 -1.64 0.07
N PRO A 102 -6.89 -2.48 0.28
CA PRO A 102 -6.94 -3.70 -0.49
C PRO A 102 -6.91 -3.21 -1.93
N GLU A 103 -5.79 -3.44 -2.61
CA GLU A 103 -5.90 -3.48 -4.04
C GLU A 103 -7.08 -4.41 -4.25
N THR A 104 -8.22 -3.86 -4.60
CA THR A 104 -9.31 -4.63 -5.17
C THR A 104 -8.71 -5.17 -6.44
N GLY A 105 -7.78 -6.10 -6.17
CA GLY A 105 -6.91 -6.65 -7.17
C GLY A 105 -7.69 -7.59 -8.05
N ILE A 106 -8.24 -7.00 -9.02
CA ILE A 106 -7.86 -7.49 -10.32
C ILE A 106 -6.52 -6.80 -10.55
N ALA A 107 -5.40 -7.51 -10.27
CA ALA A 107 -4.15 -7.17 -10.90
C ALA A 107 -4.54 -6.77 -12.33
N GLU A 108 -4.13 -5.59 -12.77
CA GLU A 108 -4.07 -5.30 -14.19
C GLU A 108 -3.09 -6.32 -14.79
N ASN A 109 -3.55 -7.58 -14.81
CA ASN A 109 -3.06 -8.52 -15.78
C ASN A 109 -3.43 -7.85 -17.08
N ASP A 110 -2.54 -7.89 -18.08
CA ASP A 110 -2.77 -7.59 -19.48
C ASP A 110 -3.96 -8.41 -20.07
N ARG A 111 -5.06 -8.48 -19.34
CA ARG A 111 -6.32 -9.02 -19.80
C ARG A 111 -6.97 -7.86 -20.54
N GLU A 112 -7.10 -8.01 -21.82
CA GLU A 112 -8.03 -7.21 -22.63
C GLU A 112 -9.29 -7.00 -21.79
N ALA A 113 -9.66 -5.73 -21.54
CA ALA A 113 -10.75 -5.39 -20.64
C ALA A 113 -12.02 -6.16 -21.08
N ILE A 114 -12.50 -7.04 -20.19
CA ILE A 114 -13.75 -7.75 -20.46
C ILE A 114 -14.85 -6.70 -20.54
N SER A 115 -15.53 -6.65 -21.66
CA SER A 115 -16.66 -5.76 -21.88
C SER A 115 -17.91 -6.54 -22.26
N ALA A 116 -19.07 -6.03 -21.90
CA ALA A 116 -20.34 -6.61 -22.28
C ALA A 116 -21.20 -5.55 -22.99
N ARG A 117 -21.74 -5.90 -24.15
CA ARG A 117 -22.56 -5.01 -24.96
C ARG A 117 -23.86 -5.70 -25.35
N TYR A 118 -24.99 -5.04 -25.10
CA TYR A 118 -26.31 -5.51 -25.53
C TYR A 118 -26.66 -4.91 -26.89
N VAL A 119 -27.03 -5.77 -27.84
CA VAL A 119 -27.51 -5.36 -29.18
C VAL A 119 -28.65 -6.27 -29.60
N SER A 120 -29.84 -5.69 -29.85
CA SER A 120 -30.99 -6.36 -30.43
C SER A 120 -31.39 -7.70 -29.82
N GLY A 121 -31.38 -7.80 -28.49
CA GLY A 121 -31.74 -9.04 -27.76
C GLY A 121 -30.59 -9.98 -27.49
N VAL A 122 -29.37 -9.59 -27.85
CA VAL A 122 -28.17 -10.43 -27.65
C VAL A 122 -27.16 -9.67 -26.83
N LEU A 123 -26.61 -10.32 -25.81
CA LEU A 123 -25.47 -9.86 -25.02
C LEU A 123 -24.19 -10.41 -25.65
N HIS A 124 -23.29 -9.52 -26.05
CA HIS A 124 -21.97 -9.85 -26.54
C HIS A 124 -20.94 -9.58 -25.44
N VAL A 125 -20.12 -10.56 -25.13
CA VAL A 125 -19.01 -10.46 -24.18
C VAL A 125 -17.70 -10.48 -24.96
N GLU A 126 -16.88 -9.45 -24.82
CA GLU A 126 -15.62 -9.26 -25.52
C GLU A 126 -14.46 -9.24 -24.50
N GLY A 127 -13.24 -9.54 -24.93
CA GLY A 127 -12.05 -9.57 -24.06
C GLY A 127 -11.90 -10.86 -23.24
N VAL A 128 -12.61 -11.92 -23.62
CA VAL A 128 -12.46 -13.24 -23.02
C VAL A 128 -11.52 -14.05 -23.89
N THR A 129 -10.35 -14.42 -23.35
CA THR A 129 -9.40 -15.34 -24.00
C THR A 129 -9.82 -16.80 -23.76
N ASP A 130 -9.41 -17.70 -24.66
CA ASP A 130 -9.72 -19.13 -24.60
C ASP A 130 -9.48 -19.73 -23.20
N GLY A 131 -10.55 -20.08 -22.52
CA GLY A 131 -10.58 -20.68 -21.19
C GLY A 131 -12.03 -20.96 -20.78
N GLU A 132 -12.20 -21.71 -19.70
CA GLU A 132 -13.52 -21.88 -19.10
C GLU A 132 -13.97 -20.56 -18.47
N PHE A 133 -15.03 -19.96 -18.98
CA PHE A 133 -15.69 -18.81 -18.40
C PHE A 133 -17.21 -19.05 -18.33
N GLU A 134 -17.88 -18.35 -17.45
CA GLU A 134 -19.31 -18.43 -17.26
C GLU A 134 -19.88 -17.02 -17.17
N VAL A 135 -20.95 -16.78 -17.92
CA VAL A 135 -21.72 -15.53 -17.88
C VAL A 135 -22.95 -15.76 -17.04
N ASN A 136 -23.04 -15.09 -15.91
CA ASN A 136 -24.19 -15.17 -15.00
C ASN A 136 -24.97 -13.86 -15.03
N ILE A 137 -26.24 -13.89 -15.42
CA ILE A 137 -27.12 -12.72 -15.51
C ILE A 137 -28.08 -12.75 -14.30
N TYR A 138 -28.11 -11.64 -13.57
CA TYR A 138 -28.95 -11.48 -12.38
C TYR A 138 -29.94 -10.35 -12.61
N ASN A 139 -31.14 -10.45 -12.05
CA ASN A 139 -32.07 -9.35 -12.02
C ASN A 139 -31.72 -8.37 -10.86
N LEU A 140 -32.41 -7.24 -10.78
CA LEU A 140 -32.19 -6.21 -9.75
C LEU A 140 -32.40 -6.70 -8.32
N THR A 141 -33.05 -7.84 -8.10
CA THR A 141 -33.23 -8.44 -6.77
C THR A 141 -32.12 -9.44 -6.44
N GLY A 142 -31.09 -9.57 -7.29
CA GLY A 142 -29.98 -10.50 -7.13
C GLY A 142 -30.33 -11.97 -7.47
N LYS A 143 -31.49 -12.23 -8.09
CA LYS A 143 -31.85 -13.58 -8.51
C LYS A 143 -31.19 -13.89 -9.85
N LEU A 144 -30.47 -15.03 -9.94
CA LEU A 144 -29.92 -15.55 -11.18
C LEU A 144 -31.06 -15.86 -12.17
N VAL A 145 -30.99 -15.30 -13.37
CA VAL A 145 -32.01 -15.46 -14.42
C VAL A 145 -31.47 -16.23 -15.64
N ARG A 146 -30.17 -16.21 -15.88
CA ARG A 146 -29.53 -16.97 -16.96
C ARG A 146 -28.06 -17.24 -16.66
N THR A 147 -27.57 -18.36 -17.12
CA THR A 147 -26.16 -18.75 -17.17
C THR A 147 -25.82 -19.18 -18.60
N ALA A 148 -24.67 -18.78 -19.09
CA ALA A 148 -24.12 -19.19 -20.38
C ALA A 148 -22.60 -19.34 -20.30
N ILE A 149 -22.05 -20.19 -21.17
CA ILE A 149 -20.59 -20.41 -21.31
C ILE A 149 -20.11 -19.92 -22.70
N GLU A 150 -20.91 -19.08 -23.35
CA GLU A 150 -20.66 -18.52 -24.68
C GLU A 150 -20.49 -17.01 -24.60
N THR A 151 -19.68 -16.45 -25.50
CA THR A 151 -19.45 -14.99 -25.62
C THR A 151 -20.66 -14.25 -26.21
N THR A 152 -21.66 -14.99 -26.72
CA THR A 152 -22.87 -14.43 -27.30
C THR A 152 -24.09 -15.09 -26.66
N VAL A 153 -24.82 -14.35 -25.83
CA VAL A 153 -25.95 -14.87 -25.06
C VAL A 153 -27.24 -14.24 -25.56
N ASP A 154 -28.17 -15.06 -26.04
CA ASP A 154 -29.51 -14.59 -26.36
C ASP A 154 -30.29 -14.27 -25.09
N VAL A 155 -30.76 -13.02 -24.98
CA VAL A 155 -31.50 -12.50 -23.84
C VAL A 155 -32.83 -11.84 -24.29
N ALA A 156 -33.27 -12.10 -25.52
CA ALA A 156 -34.47 -11.49 -26.09
C ALA A 156 -35.77 -11.90 -25.36
N ASP A 157 -35.76 -13.09 -24.74
CA ASP A 157 -36.87 -13.64 -23.94
C ASP A 157 -36.90 -13.15 -22.49
N LEU A 158 -35.84 -12.47 -22.02
CA LEU A 158 -35.86 -11.90 -20.68
C LEU A 158 -36.82 -10.71 -20.64
N ALA A 159 -37.53 -10.57 -19.53
CA ALA A 159 -38.45 -9.44 -19.34
C ALA A 159 -37.70 -8.13 -19.46
N LYS A 160 -38.34 -7.12 -20.08
CA LYS A 160 -37.72 -5.78 -20.16
C LYS A 160 -37.49 -5.22 -18.77
N GLY A 161 -36.21 -4.92 -18.48
CA GLY A 161 -35.77 -4.43 -17.17
C GLY A 161 -34.26 -4.16 -17.16
N CYS A 162 -33.75 -3.80 -15.99
CA CYS A 162 -32.31 -3.72 -15.75
C CYS A 162 -31.83 -5.08 -15.18
N TYR A 163 -30.70 -5.54 -15.67
CA TYR A 163 -30.05 -6.79 -15.27
C TYR A 163 -28.57 -6.49 -14.92
#